data_a2a085a5610d39002a69dc2578699e8f
#
_entry.id   a2a085a5610d39002a69dc2578699e8f
#
_cell.length_a   1.000
_cell.length_b   1.000
_cell.length_c   1.000
_cell.angle_alpha   90.00
_cell.angle_beta   90.00
_cell.angle_gamma   90.00
#
_symmetry.space_group_name_H-M   'P 1'
#
loop_
_entity.id
_entity.type
_entity.pdbx_description
1 polymer ?
#
loop_
_entity_poly.entity_id
_entity_poly.type
_entity_poly.pdbx_seq_one_letter_code
_entity_poly.pdbx_strand_id
1 'polypeptide(L)'
;MSSIIHHKSTVKAVITTVICILLMSAFPWNAQAQERHNMLHRLDSLLSIRYMRADIDTHYIMRPPTKWTIRGRLNVSGAKIMAEGVNDGHRLASELKADYKKTLSMGVSYMGIALNFALNPAKLLGRYNDYELNINSYGKRFGFDVIYQNAHNFTGWEDVQGQERIEMPADLLKLQTLNINAFHTFNHRRFSYPAAFTQSYIQRRSAGSLLLALSAQGQKGTLKYNYQSFFKMTNIGIGAGYGYNYVPAPGWLFHLSALPTFIVYSKTSLTVDDNHIPLRYHFPEVIITGRGAIVHQRGNIFYGISGVFNFTNIGDENSLTVRNTKWRSRAFLGFRL
;
A
#
# COMPACT_ATOMS: atom_id res chain seq x y z
N MET A 1 19.38 -14.72 24.34
CA MET A 1 18.40 -14.06 25.22
C MET A 1 18.53 -12.52 25.27
N SER A 2 19.67 -11.94 24.91
CA SER A 2 19.92 -10.49 24.94
C SER A 2 19.33 -9.67 23.77
N SER A 3 19.12 -10.24 22.59
CA SER A 3 18.64 -9.49 21.42
C SER A 3 17.13 -9.21 21.38
N ILE A 4 16.33 -9.98 22.11
CA ILE A 4 14.86 -9.82 22.19
C ILE A 4 14.49 -8.60 23.06
N ILE A 5 15.34 -8.24 23.99
CA ILE A 5 15.12 -7.09 24.90
C ILE A 5 15.33 -5.75 24.16
N HIS A 6 16.28 -5.69 23.21
CA HIS A 6 16.57 -4.45 22.47
C HIS A 6 15.47 -4.08 21.46
N HIS A 7 14.79 -5.06 20.86
CA HIS A 7 13.75 -4.77 19.86
C HIS A 7 12.41 -4.32 20.47
N LYS A 8 12.10 -4.81 21.68
CA LYS A 8 10.94 -4.31 22.47
C LYS A 8 11.09 -2.84 22.90
N SER A 9 12.32 -2.40 23.09
CA SER A 9 12.67 -1.02 23.48
C SER A 9 12.41 -0.02 22.35
N THR A 10 12.78 -0.37 21.10
CA THR A 10 12.67 0.56 19.96
C THR A 10 11.21 0.78 19.53
N VAL A 11 10.38 -0.26 19.54
CA VAL A 11 8.95 -0.13 19.19
C VAL A 11 8.18 0.61 20.28
N LYS A 12 8.50 0.36 21.56
CA LYS A 12 7.96 1.17 22.67
C LYS A 12 8.40 2.62 22.54
N ALA A 13 9.66 2.91 22.20
CA ALA A 13 10.17 4.25 22.02
C ALA A 13 9.44 4.99 20.88
N VAL A 14 9.23 4.35 19.73
CA VAL A 14 8.50 4.96 18.60
C VAL A 14 7.03 5.22 18.94
N ILE A 15 6.35 4.26 19.57
CA ILE A 15 4.95 4.44 20.01
C ILE A 15 4.87 5.52 21.09
N THR A 16 5.80 5.52 22.05
CA THR A 16 5.85 6.54 23.09
C THR A 16 6.16 7.91 22.49
N THR A 17 7.06 8.00 21.51
CA THR A 17 7.39 9.26 20.82
C THR A 17 6.18 9.78 20.02
N VAL A 18 5.46 8.94 19.30
CA VAL A 18 4.24 9.32 18.57
C VAL A 18 3.12 9.71 19.54
N ILE A 19 2.95 8.98 20.64
CA ILE A 19 1.99 9.35 21.70
C ILE A 19 2.43 10.64 22.40
N CYS A 20 3.73 10.83 22.68
CA CYS A 20 4.25 12.08 23.23
C CYS A 20 4.08 13.26 22.29
N ILE A 21 4.28 13.08 20.98
CA ILE A 21 4.02 14.12 19.97
C ILE A 21 2.52 14.45 19.93
N LEU A 22 1.65 13.45 19.99
CA LEU A 22 0.19 13.63 20.05
C LEU A 22 -0.26 14.26 21.38
N LEU A 23 0.36 13.88 22.51
CA LEU A 23 0.07 14.46 23.82
C LEU A 23 0.69 15.86 23.97
N MET A 24 1.89 16.11 23.44
CA MET A 24 2.47 17.46 23.41
C MET A 24 1.66 18.42 22.52
N SER A 25 0.93 17.89 21.52
CA SER A 25 -0.01 18.69 20.75
C SER A 25 -1.33 18.99 21.51
N ALA A 26 -1.61 18.25 22.59
CA ALA A 26 -2.82 18.40 23.39
C ALA A 26 -2.64 19.20 24.69
N PHE A 27 -1.38 19.49 25.12
CA PHE A 27 -1.13 20.27 26.33
C PHE A 27 -0.93 21.76 26.01
N PRO A 28 -1.68 22.68 26.64
CA PRO A 28 -1.52 24.11 26.44
C PRO A 28 -0.36 24.65 27.30
N TRP A 29 0.78 24.94 26.68
CA TRP A 29 1.77 25.83 27.25
C TRP A 29 1.41 27.27 26.87
N ASN A 30 1.03 28.06 27.88
CA ASN A 30 0.33 29.34 27.74
C ASN A 30 1.04 30.48 27.00
N ALA A 31 2.30 30.36 26.64
CA ALA A 31 3.01 31.39 25.85
C ALA A 31 3.10 31.07 24.34
N GLN A 32 2.94 29.81 23.93
CA GLN A 32 2.97 29.38 22.51
C GLN A 32 1.57 29.20 21.90
N ALA A 33 0.53 29.36 22.69
CA ALA A 33 -0.86 29.12 22.25
C ALA A 33 -1.27 30.09 21.12
N GLN A 34 -0.85 31.34 21.20
CA GLN A 34 -1.19 32.37 20.21
C GLN A 34 -0.51 32.13 18.87
N GLU A 35 0.78 31.77 18.86
CA GLU A 35 1.49 31.43 17.63
C GLU A 35 0.99 30.13 17.00
N ARG A 36 0.70 29.11 17.82
CA ARG A 36 0.08 27.86 17.35
C ARG A 36 -1.31 28.10 16.77
N HIS A 37 -2.14 28.91 17.41
CA HIS A 37 -3.43 29.28 16.90
C HIS A 37 -3.32 30.00 15.55
N ASN A 38 -2.41 30.94 15.43
CA ASN A 38 -2.13 31.63 14.18
C ASN A 38 -1.58 30.69 13.09
N MET A 39 -0.71 29.73 13.45
CA MET A 39 -0.19 28.74 12.51
C MET A 39 -1.28 27.76 12.05
N LEU A 40 -2.12 27.28 12.95
CA LEU A 40 -3.26 26.41 12.62
C LEU A 40 -4.29 27.14 11.75
N HIS A 41 -4.58 28.40 12.03
CA HIS A 41 -5.44 29.25 11.19
C HIS A 41 -4.84 29.48 9.79
N ARG A 42 -3.53 29.70 9.68
CA ARG A 42 -2.86 29.82 8.39
C ARG A 42 -2.89 28.52 7.62
N LEU A 43 -2.65 27.37 8.26
CA LEU A 43 -2.78 26.04 7.64
C LEU A 43 -4.21 25.75 7.19
N ASP A 44 -5.22 26.02 8.03
CA ASP A 44 -6.62 25.87 7.66
C ASP A 44 -6.98 26.76 6.46
N SER A 45 -6.54 28.00 6.48
CA SER A 45 -6.76 28.95 5.36
C SER A 45 -6.09 28.45 4.06
N LEU A 46 -4.83 28.02 4.11
CA LEU A 46 -4.11 27.50 2.93
C LEU A 46 -4.76 26.22 2.40
N LEU A 47 -5.15 25.30 3.29
CA LEU A 47 -5.83 24.06 2.91
C LEU A 47 -7.22 24.33 2.35
N SER A 48 -7.97 25.27 2.97
CA SER A 48 -9.27 25.71 2.50
C SER A 48 -9.18 26.35 1.11
N ILE A 49 -8.21 27.25 0.89
CA ILE A 49 -7.98 27.88 -0.42
C ILE A 49 -7.63 26.81 -1.46
N ARG A 50 -6.74 25.88 -1.12
CA ARG A 50 -6.37 24.76 -2.01
C ARG A 50 -7.56 23.86 -2.34
N TYR A 51 -8.36 23.52 -1.34
CA TYR A 51 -9.54 22.69 -1.49
C TYR A 51 -10.63 23.37 -2.29
N MET A 52 -10.90 24.63 -2.02
CA MET A 52 -11.95 25.43 -2.68
C MET A 52 -11.56 25.86 -4.10
N ARG A 53 -10.29 26.21 -4.35
CA ARG A 53 -9.77 26.53 -5.68
C ARG A 53 -9.54 25.31 -6.56
N ALA A 54 -9.84 24.10 -6.05
CA ALA A 54 -9.70 22.92 -6.87
C ALA A 54 -10.60 23.04 -8.11
N ASP A 55 -9.97 23.05 -9.30
CA ASP A 55 -10.65 23.10 -10.59
C ASP A 55 -11.37 21.76 -10.84
N ILE A 56 -12.66 21.69 -10.55
CA ILE A 56 -13.53 20.54 -10.75
C ILE A 56 -14.78 20.96 -11.52
N ASP A 57 -15.28 20.07 -12.35
CA ASP A 57 -16.59 20.17 -12.96
C ASP A 57 -17.66 19.72 -11.95
N THR A 58 -18.42 20.67 -11.40
CA THR A 58 -19.42 20.41 -10.34
C THR A 58 -20.58 19.55 -10.80
N HIS A 59 -20.79 19.37 -12.10
CA HIS A 59 -21.73 18.42 -12.65
C HIS A 59 -21.28 16.96 -12.43
N TYR A 60 -19.96 16.73 -12.40
CA TYR A 60 -19.36 15.41 -12.23
C TYR A 60 -18.88 15.13 -10.83
N ILE A 61 -18.31 16.11 -10.15
CA ILE A 61 -17.68 15.94 -8.83
C ILE A 61 -18.23 17.00 -7.86
N MET A 62 -18.65 16.56 -6.70
CA MET A 62 -19.08 17.46 -5.64
C MET A 62 -18.10 17.41 -4.46
N ARG A 63 -17.82 18.56 -3.87
CA ARG A 63 -17.13 18.67 -2.58
C ARG A 63 -18.19 18.48 -1.48
N PRO A 64 -17.95 17.60 -0.49
CA PRO A 64 -18.78 17.59 0.71
C PRO A 64 -18.73 18.97 1.37
N PRO A 65 -19.82 19.45 1.95
CA PRO A 65 -19.84 20.74 2.68
C PRO A 65 -19.01 20.68 3.98
N THR A 66 -18.71 19.49 4.44
CA THR A 66 -17.97 19.19 5.66
C THR A 66 -16.47 19.14 5.41
N LYS A 67 -15.68 19.57 6.40
CA LYS A 67 -14.23 19.58 6.33
C LYS A 67 -13.60 18.24 6.75
N TRP A 68 -14.24 17.53 7.66
CA TRP A 68 -13.72 16.30 8.28
C TRP A 68 -14.40 15.06 7.72
N THR A 69 -13.63 13.99 7.61
CA THR A 69 -14.13 12.65 7.28
C THR A 69 -13.46 11.63 8.21
N ILE A 70 -14.27 10.88 8.95
CA ILE A 70 -13.81 9.83 9.86
C ILE A 70 -14.24 8.48 9.29
N ARG A 71 -13.36 7.47 9.33
CA ARG A 71 -13.60 6.15 8.77
C ARG A 71 -13.08 5.04 9.67
N GLY A 72 -13.91 4.03 9.89
CA GLY A 72 -13.48 2.71 10.36
C GLY A 72 -13.28 1.78 9.16
N ARG A 73 -12.26 0.92 9.20
CA ARG A 73 -11.97 -0.04 8.14
C ARG A 73 -11.55 -1.39 8.71
N LEU A 74 -12.09 -2.45 8.13
CA LEU A 74 -11.60 -3.81 8.27
C LEU A 74 -10.77 -4.13 7.02
N ASN A 75 -9.53 -4.52 7.20
CA ASN A 75 -8.66 -4.87 6.08
C ASN A 75 -8.28 -6.34 6.18
N VAL A 76 -8.26 -6.99 5.02
CA VAL A 76 -7.69 -8.32 4.83
C VAL A 76 -6.68 -8.22 3.71
N SER A 77 -5.46 -8.73 3.94
CA SER A 77 -4.40 -8.71 2.92
C SER A 77 -3.66 -10.04 2.89
N GLY A 78 -3.13 -10.37 1.71
CA GLY A 78 -2.32 -11.56 1.49
C GLY A 78 -1.22 -11.27 0.47
N ALA A 79 -0.21 -12.13 0.46
CA ALA A 79 0.86 -12.13 -0.52
C ALA A 79 1.21 -13.57 -0.91
N LYS A 80 1.59 -13.75 -2.17
CA LYS A 80 2.04 -15.02 -2.73
C LYS A 80 3.27 -14.75 -3.60
N ILE A 81 4.32 -15.51 -3.39
CA ILE A 81 5.54 -15.50 -4.19
C ILE A 81 5.67 -16.87 -4.83
N MET A 82 5.86 -16.93 -6.13
CA MET A 82 6.19 -18.14 -6.87
C MET A 82 7.51 -17.90 -7.58
N ALA A 83 8.39 -18.88 -7.50
CA ALA A 83 9.62 -18.90 -8.28
C ALA A 83 9.67 -20.19 -9.10
N GLU A 84 9.96 -20.06 -10.39
CA GLU A 84 10.07 -21.18 -11.32
C GLU A 84 11.34 -20.96 -12.16
N GLY A 85 12.15 -21.97 -12.34
CA GLY A 85 13.39 -21.87 -13.11
C GLY A 85 14.03 -23.20 -13.41
N VAL A 86 15.19 -23.12 -14.04
CA VAL A 86 16.06 -24.27 -14.32
C VAL A 86 17.45 -23.95 -13.77
N ASN A 87 17.98 -24.82 -12.91
CA ASN A 87 19.33 -24.74 -12.38
C ASN A 87 20.06 -26.05 -12.64
N ASP A 88 21.18 -25.97 -13.32
CA ASP A 88 22.00 -27.15 -13.72
C ASP A 88 21.19 -28.28 -14.40
N GLY A 89 20.22 -27.89 -15.23
CA GLY A 89 19.36 -28.83 -15.95
C GLY A 89 18.20 -29.39 -15.11
N HIS A 90 18.10 -29.06 -13.84
CA HIS A 90 16.99 -29.46 -12.95
C HIS A 90 15.96 -28.35 -12.84
N ARG A 91 14.70 -28.71 -12.99
CA ARG A 91 13.57 -27.77 -12.81
C ARG A 91 13.38 -27.51 -11.32
N LEU A 92 13.32 -26.22 -10.97
CA LEU A 92 13.00 -25.74 -9.64
C LEU A 92 11.63 -25.04 -9.68
N ALA A 93 10.76 -25.34 -8.73
CA ALA A 93 9.52 -24.62 -8.51
C ALA A 93 9.32 -24.39 -7.01
N SER A 94 8.96 -23.18 -6.62
CA SER A 94 8.63 -22.88 -5.22
C SER A 94 7.44 -21.95 -5.11
N GLU A 95 6.67 -22.13 -4.05
CA GLU A 95 5.53 -21.30 -3.72
C GLU A 95 5.55 -20.94 -2.24
N LEU A 96 5.55 -19.65 -1.95
CA LEU A 96 5.48 -19.11 -0.61
C LEU A 96 4.24 -18.23 -0.47
N LYS A 97 3.43 -18.48 0.55
CA LYS A 97 2.22 -17.70 0.87
C LYS A 97 2.39 -17.06 2.24
N ALA A 98 2.10 -15.78 2.32
CA ALA A 98 1.96 -15.10 3.60
C ALA A 98 0.58 -15.40 4.20
N ASP A 99 0.53 -15.60 5.51
CA ASP A 99 -0.72 -15.69 6.24
C ASP A 99 -1.59 -14.44 6.02
N TYR A 100 -2.90 -14.64 5.95
CA TYR A 100 -3.84 -13.54 5.80
C TYR A 100 -3.80 -12.61 7.00
N LYS A 101 -3.41 -11.36 6.76
CA LYS A 101 -3.40 -10.32 7.79
C LYS A 101 -4.77 -9.65 7.88
N LYS A 102 -5.38 -9.73 9.07
CA LYS A 102 -6.62 -9.02 9.39
C LYS A 102 -6.27 -7.83 10.27
N THR A 103 -6.59 -6.61 9.83
CA THR A 103 -6.30 -5.39 10.58
C THR A 103 -7.52 -4.50 10.69
N LEU A 104 -7.70 -3.90 11.86
CA LEU A 104 -8.65 -2.82 12.08
C LEU A 104 -7.91 -1.50 11.92
N SER A 105 -8.45 -0.58 11.13
CA SER A 105 -7.86 0.74 10.96
C SER A 105 -8.88 1.86 11.10
N MET A 106 -8.42 2.97 11.65
CA MET A 106 -9.13 4.23 11.67
C MET A 106 -8.46 5.22 10.72
N GLY A 107 -9.28 5.95 9.96
CA GLY A 107 -8.82 7.01 9.09
C GLY A 107 -9.53 8.31 9.41
N VAL A 108 -8.75 9.37 9.50
CA VAL A 108 -9.26 10.74 9.62
C VAL A 108 -8.74 11.51 8.42
N SER A 109 -9.62 12.22 7.73
CA SER A 109 -9.17 13.14 6.69
C SER A 109 -9.73 14.53 6.90
N TYR A 110 -8.90 15.51 6.60
CA TYR A 110 -9.24 16.92 6.64
C TYR A 110 -9.00 17.52 5.27
N MET A 111 -10.06 18.03 4.62
CA MET A 111 -9.99 18.64 3.27
C MET A 111 -9.20 17.81 2.24
N GLY A 112 -9.37 16.49 2.25
CA GLY A 112 -8.74 15.58 1.30
C GLY A 112 -7.34 15.06 1.71
N ILE A 113 -6.75 15.57 2.77
CA ILE A 113 -5.54 14.99 3.38
C ILE A 113 -5.98 13.94 4.39
N ALA A 114 -5.53 12.69 4.22
CA ALA A 114 -5.95 11.58 5.07
C ALA A 114 -4.77 11.01 5.86
N LEU A 115 -4.99 10.81 7.14
CA LEU A 115 -4.14 10.01 8.02
C LEU A 115 -4.87 8.72 8.38
N ASN A 116 -4.16 7.61 8.35
CA ASN A 116 -4.73 6.31 8.66
C ASN A 116 -3.84 5.59 9.68
N PHE A 117 -4.50 5.07 10.72
CA PHE A 117 -3.86 4.27 11.76
C PHE A 117 -4.41 2.86 11.67
N ALA A 118 -3.53 1.88 11.54
CA ALA A 118 -3.91 0.47 11.49
C ALA A 118 -3.39 -0.25 12.75
N LEU A 119 -4.30 -0.97 13.38
CA LEU A 119 -4.01 -1.87 14.50
C LEU A 119 -4.17 -3.31 14.02
N ASN A 120 -3.19 -4.14 14.28
CA ASN A 120 -3.30 -5.57 14.08
C ASN A 120 -3.62 -6.23 15.42
N PRO A 121 -4.85 -6.76 15.63
CA PRO A 121 -5.22 -7.41 16.90
C PRO A 121 -4.33 -8.62 17.25
N ALA A 122 -3.93 -9.39 16.25
CA ALA A 122 -3.04 -10.54 16.45
C ALA A 122 -1.65 -10.14 16.96
N LYS A 123 -1.16 -8.95 16.55
CA LYS A 123 0.09 -8.38 17.06
C LYS A 123 -0.03 -7.92 18.51
N LEU A 124 -1.17 -7.34 18.88
CA LEU A 124 -1.46 -6.95 20.27
C LEU A 124 -1.48 -8.17 21.19
N LEU A 125 -1.87 -9.36 20.68
CA LEU A 125 -1.85 -10.64 21.37
C LEU A 125 -0.49 -11.37 21.30
N GLY A 126 0.56 -10.72 20.74
CA GLY A 126 1.92 -11.28 20.67
C GLY A 126 2.12 -12.39 19.63
N ARG A 127 1.13 -12.65 18.76
CA ARG A 127 1.16 -13.78 17.81
C ARG A 127 2.04 -13.54 16.58
N TYR A 128 2.36 -12.27 16.21
CA TYR A 128 3.11 -11.94 14.99
C TYR A 128 4.07 -10.77 15.20
N ASN A 129 5.25 -10.85 14.61
CA ASN A 129 6.24 -9.78 14.55
C ASN A 129 6.13 -8.90 13.29
N ASP A 130 5.14 -9.19 12.45
CA ASP A 130 4.93 -8.45 11.22
C ASP A 130 4.39 -7.05 11.48
N TYR A 131 4.89 -6.06 10.76
CA TYR A 131 4.34 -4.72 10.79
C TYR A 131 4.23 -4.12 9.40
N GLU A 132 3.27 -3.22 9.24
CA GLU A 132 3.04 -2.48 8.00
C GLU A 132 2.74 -1.03 8.33
N LEU A 133 3.49 -0.14 7.70
CA LEU A 133 3.22 1.29 7.67
C LEU A 133 2.70 1.65 6.29
N ASN A 134 1.55 2.32 6.23
CA ASN A 134 0.92 2.69 4.98
C ASN A 134 0.49 4.15 5.04
N ILE A 135 1.15 4.98 4.25
CA ILE A 135 0.86 6.41 4.11
C ILE A 135 0.33 6.60 2.69
N ASN A 136 -0.88 7.12 2.56
CA ASN A 136 -1.46 7.44 1.27
C ASN A 136 -2.11 8.82 1.26
N SER A 137 -1.94 9.52 0.17
CA SER A 137 -2.60 10.80 -0.10
C SER A 137 -3.13 10.79 -1.52
N TYR A 138 -4.44 10.90 -1.65
CA TYR A 138 -5.11 10.98 -2.94
C TYR A 138 -5.66 12.37 -3.15
N GLY A 139 -4.88 13.17 -3.87
CA GLY A 139 -5.31 14.47 -4.34
C GLY A 139 -6.10 14.35 -5.63
N LYS A 140 -6.51 15.49 -6.15
CA LYS A 140 -7.30 15.58 -7.38
C LYS A 140 -6.50 15.20 -8.62
N ARG A 141 -5.32 15.81 -8.80
CA ARG A 141 -4.41 15.56 -9.94
C ARG A 141 -3.37 14.50 -9.66
N PHE A 142 -2.82 14.52 -8.45
CA PHE A 142 -1.74 13.66 -8.02
C PHE A 142 -2.16 12.84 -6.82
N GLY A 143 -1.72 11.64 -6.78
CA GLY A 143 -1.82 10.77 -5.61
C GLY A 143 -0.51 10.02 -5.40
N PHE A 144 -0.27 9.59 -4.17
CA PHE A 144 0.85 8.73 -3.84
C PHE A 144 0.49 7.74 -2.74
N ASP A 145 1.14 6.61 -2.79
CA ASP A 145 1.12 5.56 -1.78
C ASP A 145 2.55 5.24 -1.37
N VAL A 146 2.83 5.22 -0.08
CA VAL A 146 4.08 4.71 0.49
C VAL A 146 3.71 3.58 1.43
N ILE A 147 4.21 2.38 1.15
CA ILE A 147 3.93 1.17 1.92
C ILE A 147 5.28 0.59 2.34
N TYR A 148 5.53 0.55 3.64
CA TYR A 148 6.62 -0.20 4.23
C TYR A 148 6.07 -1.42 4.95
N GLN A 149 6.61 -2.59 4.66
CA GLN A 149 6.15 -3.85 5.21
C GLN A 149 7.36 -4.69 5.65
N ASN A 150 7.25 -5.28 6.82
CA ASN A 150 8.14 -6.33 7.29
C ASN A 150 7.29 -7.57 7.60
N ALA A 151 7.55 -8.66 6.89
CA ALA A 151 6.77 -9.89 6.98
C ALA A 151 7.70 -11.09 7.23
N HIS A 152 7.28 -11.96 8.14
CA HIS A 152 8.03 -13.17 8.52
C HIS A 152 7.19 -14.44 8.33
N ASN A 153 5.85 -14.32 8.28
CA ASN A 153 4.93 -15.45 8.26
C ASN A 153 4.66 -15.92 6.82
N PHE A 154 5.64 -16.55 6.22
CA PHE A 154 5.47 -17.23 4.94
C PHE A 154 5.56 -18.73 5.18
N THR A 155 4.60 -19.46 4.62
CA THR A 155 4.62 -20.93 4.53
C THR A 155 4.56 -21.33 3.07
N GLY A 156 5.05 -22.50 2.72
CA GLY A 156 5.02 -22.94 1.34
C GLY A 156 5.76 -24.23 1.10
N TRP A 157 6.24 -24.35 -0.13
CA TRP A 157 6.93 -25.56 -0.56
C TRP A 157 7.98 -25.23 -1.63
N GLU A 158 8.94 -26.11 -1.74
CA GLU A 158 9.96 -26.14 -2.79
C GLU A 158 9.99 -27.54 -3.42
N ASP A 159 10.03 -27.59 -4.74
CA ASP A 159 10.12 -28.78 -5.56
C ASP A 159 11.31 -28.66 -6.48
N VAL A 160 12.26 -29.55 -6.35
CA VAL A 160 13.41 -29.66 -7.24
C VAL A 160 13.28 -30.98 -7.98
N GLN A 161 13.28 -30.95 -9.30
CA GLN A 161 13.11 -32.12 -10.15
C GLN A 161 14.03 -33.27 -9.74
N GLY A 162 13.43 -34.43 -9.43
CA GLY A 162 14.13 -35.62 -8.97
C GLY A 162 14.38 -35.72 -7.47
N GLN A 163 13.90 -34.74 -6.69
CA GLN A 163 13.93 -34.78 -5.23
C GLN A 163 12.50 -34.79 -4.65
N GLU A 164 12.37 -35.21 -3.40
CA GLU A 164 11.11 -35.11 -2.69
C GLU A 164 10.77 -33.64 -2.42
N ARG A 165 9.50 -33.30 -2.63
CA ARG A 165 8.97 -31.98 -2.34
C ARG A 165 9.14 -31.62 -0.86
N ILE A 166 9.74 -30.48 -0.60
CA ILE A 166 10.05 -29.97 0.73
C ILE A 166 9.00 -28.95 1.14
N GLU A 167 8.37 -29.16 2.30
CA GLU A 167 7.48 -28.19 2.91
C GLU A 167 8.29 -27.17 3.72
N MET A 168 8.02 -25.88 3.49
CA MET A 168 8.69 -24.77 4.17
C MET A 168 7.80 -24.26 5.31
N PRO A 169 8.20 -24.45 6.58
CA PRO A 169 7.46 -23.94 7.73
C PRO A 169 7.53 -22.41 7.82
N ALA A 170 6.69 -21.81 8.67
CA ALA A 170 6.69 -20.39 8.94
C ALA A 170 8.02 -19.89 9.52
N ASP A 171 8.24 -18.57 9.43
CA ASP A 171 9.40 -17.83 9.98
C ASP A 171 10.76 -18.09 9.31
N LEU A 172 10.82 -18.88 8.25
CA LEU A 172 12.06 -19.08 7.47
C LEU A 172 12.39 -17.87 6.59
N LEU A 173 11.38 -17.28 5.97
CA LEU A 173 11.54 -16.11 5.09
C LEU A 173 11.22 -14.82 5.84
N LYS A 174 12.20 -13.95 5.96
CA LYS A 174 12.04 -12.57 6.38
C LYS A 174 12.05 -11.65 5.17
N LEU A 175 10.94 -10.96 4.91
CA LEU A 175 10.79 -10.06 3.77
C LEU A 175 10.49 -8.63 4.23
N GLN A 176 11.39 -7.71 3.87
CA GLN A 176 11.19 -6.27 4.03
C GLN A 176 10.90 -5.66 2.67
N THR A 177 9.83 -4.89 2.56
CA THR A 177 9.43 -4.27 1.30
C THR A 177 9.11 -2.80 1.52
N LEU A 178 9.64 -1.92 0.67
CA LEU A 178 9.25 -0.53 0.54
C LEU A 178 8.69 -0.33 -0.87
N ASN A 179 7.44 0.13 -0.96
CA ASN A 179 6.81 0.49 -2.23
C ASN A 179 6.41 1.96 -2.18
N ILE A 180 6.80 2.70 -3.19
CA ILE A 180 6.41 4.09 -3.41
C ILE A 180 5.76 4.15 -4.78
N ASN A 181 4.49 4.55 -4.82
CA ASN A 181 3.76 4.74 -6.06
C ASN A 181 3.22 6.16 -6.11
N ALA A 182 3.46 6.85 -7.21
CA ALA A 182 2.86 8.15 -7.50
C ALA A 182 2.08 8.04 -8.80
N PHE A 183 0.99 8.76 -8.91
CA PHE A 183 0.20 8.81 -10.14
C PHE A 183 -0.36 10.21 -10.41
N HIS A 184 -0.53 10.49 -11.68
CA HIS A 184 -1.17 11.70 -12.20
C HIS A 184 -2.46 11.34 -12.92
N THR A 185 -3.53 12.09 -12.64
CA THR A 185 -4.86 11.94 -13.23
C THR A 185 -5.10 13.04 -14.25
N PHE A 186 -5.22 12.71 -15.53
CA PHE A 186 -5.40 13.69 -16.60
C PHE A 186 -6.78 14.34 -16.58
N ASN A 187 -7.85 13.56 -16.51
CA ASN A 187 -9.23 14.07 -16.45
C ASN A 187 -9.70 14.38 -15.02
N HIS A 188 -8.83 15.02 -14.23
CA HIS A 188 -9.10 15.32 -12.83
C HIS A 188 -10.29 16.28 -12.60
N ARG A 189 -10.77 16.98 -13.60
CA ARG A 189 -11.95 17.84 -13.50
C ARG A 189 -13.24 17.04 -13.38
N ARG A 190 -13.33 15.87 -14.04
CA ARG A 190 -14.53 15.03 -14.10
C ARG A 190 -14.38 13.69 -13.40
N PHE A 191 -13.17 13.17 -13.27
CA PHE A 191 -12.87 11.90 -12.63
C PHE A 191 -12.19 12.13 -11.28
N SER A 192 -12.72 11.51 -10.21
CA SER A 192 -12.21 11.65 -8.85
C SER A 192 -11.74 10.31 -8.27
N TYR A 193 -10.43 10.13 -8.20
CA TYR A 193 -9.80 9.02 -7.46
C TYR A 193 -10.15 9.08 -5.95
N PRO A 194 -10.10 10.29 -5.31
CA PRO A 194 -10.48 10.42 -3.91
C PRO A 194 -11.92 10.02 -3.60
N ALA A 195 -12.86 10.12 -4.54
CA ALA A 195 -14.24 9.68 -4.31
C ALA A 195 -14.34 8.17 -4.04
N ALA A 196 -13.49 7.36 -4.70
CA ALA A 196 -13.47 5.91 -4.55
C ALA A 196 -12.72 5.43 -3.31
N PHE A 197 -11.60 6.08 -2.92
CA PHE A 197 -10.67 5.52 -1.93
C PHE A 197 -10.57 6.30 -0.62
N THR A 198 -10.81 7.62 -0.65
CA THR A 198 -10.76 8.47 0.55
C THR A 198 -12.09 9.11 0.91
N GLN A 199 -13.07 9.04 0.01
CA GLN A 199 -14.43 9.61 0.16
C GLN A 199 -14.44 11.12 0.51
N SER A 200 -13.32 11.81 0.24
CA SER A 200 -13.17 13.25 0.43
C SER A 200 -13.81 14.07 -0.68
N TYR A 201 -14.22 13.42 -1.77
CA TYR A 201 -15.07 13.97 -2.84
C TYR A 201 -16.21 13.00 -3.13
N ILE A 202 -17.21 13.48 -3.84
CA ILE A 202 -18.39 12.72 -4.26
C ILE A 202 -18.43 12.73 -5.79
N GLN A 203 -18.37 11.56 -6.43
CA GLN A 203 -18.61 11.43 -7.86
C GLN A 203 -20.11 11.43 -8.12
N ARG A 204 -20.60 12.32 -8.97
CA ARG A 204 -22.05 12.47 -9.28
C ARG A 204 -22.44 11.87 -10.61
N ARG A 205 -21.53 11.84 -11.57
CA ARG A 205 -21.70 11.26 -12.91
C ARG A 205 -20.52 10.38 -13.26
N SER A 206 -20.77 9.39 -14.08
CA SER A 206 -19.72 8.49 -14.58
C SER A 206 -18.67 9.27 -15.37
N ALA A 207 -17.40 8.95 -15.12
CA ALA A 207 -16.26 9.53 -15.81
C ALA A 207 -15.04 8.63 -15.70
N GLY A 208 -14.17 8.70 -16.69
CA GLY A 208 -12.88 8.02 -16.68
C GLY A 208 -11.71 8.97 -16.88
N SER A 209 -10.51 8.46 -16.65
CA SER A 209 -9.27 9.20 -16.83
C SER A 209 -8.13 8.27 -17.23
N LEU A 210 -7.29 8.74 -18.14
CA LEU A 210 -5.94 8.24 -18.26
C LEU A 210 -5.16 8.57 -16.98
N LEU A 211 -4.30 7.64 -16.58
CA LEU A 211 -3.44 7.71 -15.42
C LEU A 211 -1.99 7.51 -15.88
N LEU A 212 -1.08 8.35 -15.41
CA LEU A 212 0.35 8.13 -15.53
C LEU A 212 0.89 7.73 -14.18
N ALA A 213 1.75 6.71 -14.11
CA ALA A 213 2.33 6.22 -12.87
C ALA A 213 3.85 6.24 -12.88
N LEU A 214 4.39 6.51 -11.71
CA LEU A 214 5.79 6.29 -11.36
C LEU A 214 5.80 5.37 -10.12
N SER A 215 6.56 4.28 -10.18
CA SER A 215 6.73 3.38 -9.04
C SER A 215 8.20 3.19 -8.70
N ALA A 216 8.50 3.09 -7.40
CA ALA A 216 9.78 2.66 -6.90
C ALA A 216 9.56 1.56 -5.86
N GLN A 217 10.26 0.45 -6.00
CA GLN A 217 10.14 -0.70 -5.12
C GLN A 217 11.52 -1.11 -4.62
N GLY A 218 11.67 -1.23 -3.30
CA GLY A 218 12.82 -1.83 -2.65
C GLY A 218 12.40 -3.08 -1.88
N GLN A 219 13.13 -4.17 -2.02
CA GLN A 219 12.91 -5.40 -1.27
C GLN A 219 14.23 -5.93 -0.71
N LYS A 220 14.17 -6.49 0.50
CA LYS A 220 15.23 -7.28 1.11
C LYS A 220 14.60 -8.54 1.66
N GLY A 221 15.14 -9.70 1.29
CA GLY A 221 14.72 -10.99 1.77
C GLY A 221 15.89 -11.74 2.38
N THR A 222 15.62 -12.47 3.45
CA THR A 222 16.54 -13.44 4.03
C THR A 222 15.77 -14.73 4.24
N LEU A 223 16.22 -15.79 3.61
CA LEU A 223 15.70 -17.14 3.78
C LEU A 223 16.76 -17.94 4.54
N LYS A 224 16.35 -18.60 5.64
CA LYS A 224 17.20 -19.46 6.45
C LYS A 224 16.51 -20.83 6.54
N TYR A 225 17.00 -21.76 5.80
CA TYR A 225 16.55 -23.14 5.82
C TYR A 225 17.80 -24.06 5.90
N ASN A 226 17.98 -25.01 5.01
CA ASN A 226 19.19 -25.83 4.92
C ASN A 226 20.39 -25.02 4.37
N TYR A 227 20.11 -23.89 3.77
CA TYR A 227 21.04 -22.89 3.24
C TYR A 227 20.61 -21.48 3.63
N GLN A 228 21.52 -20.53 3.60
CA GLN A 228 21.24 -19.12 3.84
C GLN A 228 21.22 -18.35 2.54
N SER A 229 20.03 -17.85 2.17
CA SER A 229 19.88 -16.97 1.03
C SER A 229 19.57 -15.54 1.44
N PHE A 230 20.21 -14.61 0.78
CA PHE A 230 19.96 -13.18 0.95
C PHE A 230 19.71 -12.55 -0.40
N PHE A 231 18.57 -11.87 -0.57
CA PHE A 231 18.32 -11.12 -1.78
C PHE A 231 17.99 -9.65 -1.50
N LYS A 232 18.40 -8.80 -2.41
CA LYS A 232 18.08 -7.37 -2.41
C LYS A 232 17.68 -6.98 -3.83
N MET A 233 16.54 -6.27 -3.93
CA MET A 233 16.00 -5.79 -5.20
C MET A 233 15.60 -4.34 -5.10
N THR A 234 15.88 -3.57 -6.14
CA THR A 234 15.44 -2.18 -6.29
C THR A 234 14.96 -2.00 -7.72
N ASN A 235 13.69 -1.64 -7.89
CA ASN A 235 13.05 -1.41 -9.18
C ASN A 235 12.50 0.00 -9.26
N ILE A 236 12.62 0.63 -10.43
CA ILE A 236 11.93 1.88 -10.78
C ILE A 236 11.14 1.61 -12.05
N GLY A 237 9.86 2.00 -12.05
CA GLY A 237 8.97 1.76 -13.17
C GLY A 237 8.15 2.99 -13.54
N ILE A 238 7.83 3.10 -14.83
CA ILE A 238 6.96 4.12 -15.42
C ILE A 238 5.83 3.41 -16.12
N GLY A 239 4.59 3.88 -15.93
CA GLY A 239 3.42 3.25 -16.49
C GLY A 239 2.31 4.21 -16.85
N ALA A 240 1.42 3.73 -17.68
CA ALA A 240 0.18 4.42 -18.01
C ALA A 240 -0.97 3.42 -17.94
N GLY A 241 -2.13 3.92 -17.55
CA GLY A 241 -3.31 3.08 -17.42
C GLY A 241 -4.59 3.89 -17.48
N TYR A 242 -5.68 3.26 -17.10
CA TYR A 242 -7.00 3.89 -17.14
C TYR A 242 -7.78 3.57 -15.88
N GLY A 243 -8.54 4.55 -15.42
CA GLY A 243 -9.50 4.40 -14.33
C GLY A 243 -10.87 4.92 -14.73
N TYR A 244 -11.91 4.21 -14.29
CA TYR A 244 -13.30 4.58 -14.55
C TYR A 244 -14.12 4.55 -13.28
N ASN A 245 -14.90 5.61 -13.08
CA ASN A 245 -15.90 5.75 -12.04
C ASN A 245 -17.28 5.62 -12.70
N TYR A 246 -17.99 4.54 -12.42
CA TYR A 246 -19.36 4.32 -12.85
C TYR A 246 -20.34 4.70 -11.75
N VAL A 247 -21.27 5.58 -12.05
CA VAL A 247 -22.31 6.07 -11.13
C VAL A 247 -23.70 5.68 -11.71
N PRO A 248 -24.21 4.50 -11.36
CA PRO A 248 -25.51 4.02 -11.90
C PRO A 248 -26.70 4.77 -11.32
N ALA A 249 -26.60 5.25 -10.09
CA ALA A 249 -27.65 5.94 -9.36
C ALA A 249 -27.04 6.92 -8.35
N PRO A 250 -27.81 7.92 -7.87
CA PRO A 250 -27.36 8.83 -6.82
C PRO A 250 -26.86 8.07 -5.58
N GLY A 251 -25.67 8.43 -5.11
CA GLY A 251 -25.04 7.81 -3.95
C GLY A 251 -24.27 6.53 -4.22
N TRP A 252 -24.34 5.93 -5.40
CA TRP A 252 -23.56 4.76 -5.75
C TRP A 252 -22.33 5.14 -6.61
N LEU A 253 -21.20 4.54 -6.30
CA LEU A 253 -19.97 4.64 -7.08
C LEU A 253 -19.31 3.27 -7.19
N PHE A 254 -19.07 2.83 -8.41
CA PHE A 254 -18.24 1.68 -8.76
C PHE A 254 -16.99 2.19 -9.43
N HIS A 255 -15.83 1.83 -8.91
CA HIS A 255 -14.53 2.19 -9.48
C HIS A 255 -13.78 0.96 -9.93
N LEU A 256 -13.17 1.05 -11.10
CA LEU A 256 -12.19 0.08 -11.58
C LEU A 256 -11.03 0.84 -12.24
N SER A 257 -9.81 0.43 -11.95
CA SER A 257 -8.62 0.93 -12.64
C SER A 257 -7.57 -0.15 -12.80
N ALA A 258 -6.84 -0.08 -13.92
CA ALA A 258 -5.69 -0.91 -14.21
C ALA A 258 -4.51 -0.02 -14.62
N LEU A 259 -3.35 -0.30 -14.05
CA LEU A 259 -2.16 0.51 -14.19
C LEU A 259 -0.94 -0.38 -14.42
N PRO A 260 -0.71 -0.85 -15.67
CA PRO A 260 0.54 -1.49 -16.03
C PRO A 260 1.69 -0.48 -15.93
N THR A 261 2.79 -0.92 -15.34
CA THR A 261 4.00 -0.13 -15.12
C THR A 261 5.19 -0.94 -15.58
N PHE A 262 5.92 -0.47 -16.57
CA PHE A 262 7.14 -1.08 -17.07
C PHE A 262 8.30 -0.71 -16.16
N ILE A 263 9.07 -1.70 -15.73
CA ILE A 263 10.30 -1.49 -14.98
C ILE A 263 11.34 -0.97 -15.97
N VAL A 264 11.85 0.23 -15.73
CA VAL A 264 12.89 0.87 -16.57
C VAL A 264 14.28 0.80 -15.93
N TYR A 265 14.32 0.50 -14.64
CA TYR A 265 15.57 0.25 -13.91
C TYR A 265 15.33 -0.85 -12.88
N SER A 266 16.21 -1.86 -12.90
CA SER A 266 16.22 -2.93 -11.90
C SER A 266 17.67 -3.20 -11.47
N LYS A 267 17.87 -3.30 -10.16
CA LYS A 267 19.13 -3.79 -9.58
C LYS A 267 18.77 -4.87 -8.58
N THR A 268 19.16 -6.10 -8.89
CA THR A 268 18.91 -7.27 -8.06
C THR A 268 20.22 -7.95 -7.72
N SER A 269 20.38 -8.36 -6.47
CA SER A 269 21.47 -9.20 -6.02
C SER A 269 20.91 -10.37 -5.22
N LEU A 270 21.34 -11.57 -5.52
CA LEU A 270 21.05 -12.80 -4.79
C LEU A 270 22.38 -13.39 -4.32
N THR A 271 22.46 -13.78 -3.06
CA THR A 271 23.59 -14.48 -2.47
C THR A 271 23.05 -15.74 -1.81
N VAL A 272 23.62 -16.89 -2.12
CA VAL A 272 23.28 -18.19 -1.53
C VAL A 272 24.58 -18.82 -1.02
N ASP A 273 24.65 -19.07 0.30
CA ASP A 273 25.83 -19.61 0.98
C ASP A 273 27.14 -18.91 0.54
N ASP A 274 27.15 -17.55 0.62
CA ASP A 274 28.23 -16.64 0.23
C ASP A 274 28.54 -16.57 -1.29
N ASN A 275 27.87 -17.39 -2.12
CA ASN A 275 27.98 -17.30 -3.57
C ASN A 275 27.07 -16.22 -4.13
N HIS A 276 27.63 -15.26 -4.85
CA HIS A 276 26.86 -14.20 -5.49
C HIS A 276 26.31 -14.68 -6.84
N ILE A 277 24.97 -14.71 -6.98
CA ILE A 277 24.28 -15.08 -8.21
C ILE A 277 23.79 -13.78 -8.88
N PRO A 278 24.33 -13.42 -10.07
CA PRO A 278 23.89 -12.26 -10.80
C PRO A 278 22.52 -12.53 -11.44
N LEU A 279 21.49 -11.81 -10.99
CA LEU A 279 20.20 -11.81 -11.67
C LEU A 279 20.18 -10.67 -12.70
N ARG A 280 20.06 -11.03 -13.97
CA ARG A 280 20.01 -10.05 -15.06
C ARG A 280 18.58 -9.53 -15.22
N TYR A 281 18.48 -8.22 -15.37
CA TYR A 281 17.23 -7.57 -15.74
C TYR A 281 16.95 -7.78 -17.24
N HIS A 282 15.74 -8.21 -17.57
CA HIS A 282 15.27 -8.36 -18.95
C HIS A 282 14.06 -7.45 -19.18
N PHE A 283 14.21 -6.49 -20.06
CA PHE A 283 13.08 -5.66 -20.47
C PHE A 283 12.22 -6.42 -21.52
N PRO A 284 10.89 -6.39 -21.44
CA PRO A 284 10.05 -5.63 -20.51
C PRO A 284 9.62 -6.45 -19.27
N GLU A 285 9.99 -6.00 -18.08
CA GLU A 285 9.38 -6.49 -16.84
C GLU A 285 8.23 -5.57 -16.45
N VAL A 286 7.11 -6.14 -15.99
CA VAL A 286 5.88 -5.39 -15.77
C VAL A 286 5.34 -5.58 -14.36
N ILE A 287 4.95 -4.47 -13.74
CA ILE A 287 4.13 -4.44 -12.53
C ILE A 287 2.73 -4.04 -12.92
N ILE A 288 1.72 -4.85 -12.63
CA ILE A 288 0.32 -4.51 -12.87
C ILE A 288 -0.33 -4.16 -11.54
N THR A 289 -0.83 -2.93 -11.41
CA THR A 289 -1.63 -2.51 -10.28
C THR A 289 -3.09 -2.37 -10.69
N GLY A 290 -3.94 -3.25 -10.15
CA GLY A 290 -5.39 -3.18 -10.27
C GLY A 290 -6.02 -2.60 -9.01
N ARG A 291 -7.05 -1.75 -9.15
CA ARG A 291 -7.81 -1.22 -8.03
C ARG A 291 -9.30 -1.23 -8.34
N GLY A 292 -10.09 -1.60 -7.33
CA GLY A 292 -11.55 -1.57 -7.41
C GLY A 292 -12.15 -1.00 -6.14
N ALA A 293 -13.33 -0.37 -6.26
CA ALA A 293 -14.11 0.06 -5.12
C ALA A 293 -15.60 0.08 -5.43
N ILE A 294 -16.40 -0.23 -4.43
CA ILE A 294 -17.85 -0.03 -4.42
C ILE A 294 -18.13 0.85 -3.21
N VAL A 295 -18.70 2.02 -3.45
CA VAL A 295 -19.02 3.01 -2.41
C VAL A 295 -20.50 3.33 -2.51
N HIS A 296 -21.18 3.28 -1.39
CA HIS A 296 -22.51 3.85 -1.23
C HIS A 296 -22.48 4.97 -0.22
N GLN A 297 -23.19 6.05 -0.51
CA GLN A 297 -23.30 7.21 0.37
C GLN A 297 -24.73 7.73 0.44
N ARG A 298 -25.15 8.09 1.66
CA ARG A 298 -26.44 8.71 1.92
C ARG A 298 -26.25 9.81 2.96
N GLY A 299 -26.46 11.07 2.54
CA GLY A 299 -26.13 12.21 3.40
C GLY A 299 -24.65 12.24 3.80
N ASN A 300 -24.38 12.30 5.08
CA ASN A 300 -23.04 12.34 5.64
C ASN A 300 -22.43 10.95 5.89
N ILE A 301 -23.21 9.87 5.77
CA ILE A 301 -22.77 8.49 5.98
C ILE A 301 -22.33 7.91 4.64
N PHE A 302 -21.24 7.15 4.66
CA PHE A 302 -20.82 6.35 3.52
C PHE A 302 -20.23 5.02 4.00
N TYR A 303 -20.36 4.00 3.17
CA TYR A 303 -19.81 2.67 3.40
C TYR A 303 -19.48 2.00 2.08
N GLY A 304 -18.71 0.94 2.15
CA GLY A 304 -18.34 0.20 0.95
C GLY A 304 -17.20 -0.76 1.13
N ILE A 305 -16.75 -1.27 -0.01
CA ILE A 305 -15.58 -2.14 -0.12
C ILE A 305 -14.61 -1.57 -1.13
N SER A 306 -13.33 -1.81 -0.92
CA SER A 306 -12.29 -1.49 -1.91
C SER A 306 -11.20 -2.54 -1.91
N GLY A 307 -10.57 -2.73 -3.06
CA GLY A 307 -9.48 -3.67 -3.25
C GLY A 307 -8.33 -3.07 -4.04
N VAL A 308 -7.13 -3.56 -3.75
CA VAL A 308 -5.91 -3.29 -4.51
C VAL A 308 -5.24 -4.62 -4.75
N PHE A 309 -4.84 -4.84 -5.99
CA PHE A 309 -4.12 -6.01 -6.44
C PHE A 309 -2.84 -5.54 -7.14
N ASN A 310 -1.70 -6.13 -6.77
CA ASN A 310 -0.42 -5.89 -7.42
C ASN A 310 0.14 -7.23 -7.88
N PHE A 311 0.49 -7.30 -9.14
CA PHE A 311 1.14 -8.44 -9.75
C PHE A 311 2.46 -7.99 -10.35
N THR A 312 3.53 -8.73 -10.08
CA THR A 312 4.86 -8.48 -10.64
C THR A 312 5.41 -9.79 -11.18
N ASN A 313 5.91 -9.77 -12.39
CA ASN A 313 6.62 -10.87 -13.01
C ASN A 313 8.01 -10.37 -13.41
N ILE A 314 9.05 -10.99 -12.86
CA ILE A 314 10.45 -10.56 -13.01
C ILE A 314 11.28 -11.81 -13.32
N GLY A 315 12.25 -11.67 -14.22
CA GLY A 315 13.20 -12.68 -14.55
C GLY A 315 13.02 -13.27 -15.95
N ASP A 316 13.77 -14.32 -16.24
CA ASP A 316 13.83 -14.98 -17.54
C ASP A 316 13.31 -16.42 -17.41
N GLU A 317 12.45 -16.84 -18.33
CA GLU A 317 11.92 -18.21 -18.39
C GLU A 317 13.01 -19.27 -18.54
N ASN A 318 14.17 -18.92 -19.09
CA ASN A 318 15.30 -19.83 -19.29
C ASN A 318 16.21 -19.95 -18.05
N SER A 319 16.04 -19.08 -17.06
CA SER A 319 16.83 -19.12 -15.82
C SER A 319 15.95 -19.19 -14.59
N LEU A 320 15.42 -18.07 -14.16
CA LEU A 320 14.55 -17.96 -12.98
C LEU A 320 13.50 -16.88 -13.19
N THR A 321 12.24 -17.25 -13.09
CA THR A 321 11.11 -16.33 -13.08
C THR A 321 10.51 -16.23 -11.68
N VAL A 322 10.36 -15.03 -11.17
CA VAL A 322 9.73 -14.74 -9.87
C VAL A 322 8.44 -13.96 -10.08
N ARG A 323 7.32 -14.56 -9.70
CA ARG A 323 6.00 -13.94 -9.71
C ARG A 323 5.61 -13.55 -8.29
N ASN A 324 5.32 -12.28 -8.08
CA ASN A 324 4.87 -11.77 -6.78
C ASN A 324 3.46 -11.20 -6.92
N THR A 325 2.54 -11.74 -6.15
CA THR A 325 1.15 -11.29 -6.09
C THR A 325 0.86 -10.77 -4.70
N LYS A 326 0.39 -9.52 -4.61
CA LYS A 326 -0.07 -8.92 -3.35
C LYS A 326 -1.47 -8.36 -3.54
N TRP A 327 -2.34 -8.61 -2.58
CA TRP A 327 -3.69 -8.07 -2.60
C TRP A 327 -4.11 -7.56 -1.23
N ARG A 328 -5.01 -6.61 -1.25
CA ARG A 328 -5.65 -6.07 -0.05
C ARG A 328 -7.09 -5.73 -0.35
N SER A 329 -7.99 -6.23 0.48
CA SER A 329 -9.40 -5.88 0.50
C SER A 329 -9.75 -5.12 1.76
N ARG A 330 -10.66 -4.17 1.65
CA ARG A 330 -11.09 -3.29 2.76
C ARG A 330 -12.60 -3.15 2.73
N ALA A 331 -13.26 -3.40 3.85
CA ALA A 331 -14.61 -2.94 4.11
C ALA A 331 -14.52 -1.70 4.98
N PHE A 332 -15.34 -0.68 4.71
CA PHE A 332 -15.28 0.59 5.44
C PHE A 332 -16.66 1.18 5.69
N LEU A 333 -16.76 1.89 6.81
CA LEU A 333 -17.87 2.74 7.19
C LEU A 333 -17.32 4.08 7.67
N GLY A 334 -17.95 5.18 7.30
CA GLY A 334 -17.49 6.49 7.71
C GLY A 334 -18.57 7.57 7.70
N PHE A 335 -18.16 8.69 8.28
CA PHE A 335 -18.99 9.88 8.45
C PHE A 335 -18.22 11.11 7.98
N ARG A 336 -18.96 12.08 7.45
CA ARG A 336 -18.47 13.43 7.14
C ARG A 336 -19.04 14.41 8.14
N LEU A 337 -18.14 15.19 8.78
CA LEU A 337 -18.43 16.15 9.83
C LEU A 337 -18.01 17.56 9.43
#